data_a878e1fd7f4f1dac10f95fe5f782391e
#
_entry.id   a878e1fd7f4f1dac10f95fe5f782391e
#
_cell.length_a   1.000
_cell.length_b   1.000
_cell.length_c   1.000
_cell.angle_alpha   90.00
_cell.angle_beta   90.00
_cell.angle_gamma   90.00
#
_symmetry.space_group_name_H-M   'P 1'
#
loop_
_entity.id
_entity.type
_entity.pdbx_description
1 polymer ?
#
loop_
_entity_poly.entity_id
_entity_poly.type
_entity_poly.pdbx_seq_one_letter_code
_entity_poly.pdbx_strand_id
1 'polypeptide(L)'
;NQYQIKTFAVGFAVSGLSSSQKQNYVDVASLGGTIEPLYADNEAEMIIKLTDAIKQVVSGTLTFNTPAVMSDKQKGDYIYQSTFKYSKNTQWEGHLKKHKFDIKNGTLGAVQWDAADKLNIKKYTDRNLWTIGLGTTSLNNFTTTNRARLKDLLFPKTSPTDAETDDLINFIRGIDTYDEDGDNNKTESRHKLADIYHANINVVGPVEESVSANDGTINYDKKDSYYRSQNSYDNFKSGNSCGQSCSSRTEVVLAGSNSGILHAFRALDGEELWGYIPPNIIGKLSTIVTSKANATNPIYGIDGSATVKDIYFDDTPGDGTANPRWRTILLSALGAGGHGYFALDITDINSPKHLFAIENDPFDKVVRFWDSDEKRTQHIYKNGASIPTAYDYQKLGEAWSTPRIIRIKDNGKDKWVAVFGGGYNGSVNDNYGSVVFVMDLENGGIAHKKIDIEDTSASNIVNSIPSDLAVITADGTEKANYNGAMVYAADLEGKVTKINLTDQGNMYQSTTLFNAESTNENGRYIFSKPEATIRDS
;
A
#
# COMPACT_ATOMS: atom_id res chain seq x y z
N ASN A 1 22.27 16.97 -6.97
CA ASN A 1 21.08 16.71 -7.81
C ASN A 1 20.55 18.04 -8.31
N GLN A 2 20.85 18.40 -9.55
CA GLN A 2 20.17 19.50 -10.21
C GLN A 2 18.83 18.97 -10.71
N TYR A 3 17.74 19.35 -10.08
CA TYR A 3 16.42 19.22 -10.65
C TYR A 3 16.39 20.11 -11.91
N GLN A 4 16.27 19.53 -13.09
CA GLN A 4 16.04 20.29 -14.31
C GLN A 4 14.58 20.73 -14.32
N ILE A 5 14.32 21.91 -13.79
CA ILE A 5 13.01 22.56 -13.92
C ILE A 5 12.92 23.09 -15.36
N LYS A 6 11.97 22.56 -16.15
CA LYS A 6 11.67 23.09 -17.47
C LYS A 6 10.67 24.23 -17.37
N THR A 7 11.02 25.37 -17.92
CA THR A 7 10.14 26.54 -17.95
C THR A 7 9.62 26.73 -19.37
N PHE A 8 8.30 26.69 -19.55
CA PHE A 8 7.66 26.99 -20.81
C PHE A 8 7.30 28.48 -20.86
N ALA A 9 7.86 29.19 -21.82
CA ALA A 9 7.47 30.59 -22.11
C ALA A 9 6.27 30.59 -23.05
N VAL A 10 5.15 31.16 -22.63
CA VAL A 10 3.92 31.25 -23.42
C VAL A 10 3.61 32.70 -23.70
N GLY A 11 3.52 33.06 -24.98
CA GLY A 11 3.11 34.40 -25.44
C GLY A 11 1.70 34.36 -26.01
N PHE A 12 0.80 35.22 -25.51
CA PHE A 12 -0.55 35.38 -26.05
C PHE A 12 -0.69 36.70 -26.81
N ALA A 13 -1.37 36.66 -27.98
CA ALA A 13 -1.56 37.83 -28.85
C ALA A 13 -0.25 38.53 -29.26
N VAL A 14 0.76 37.74 -29.61
CA VAL A 14 2.13 38.19 -29.87
C VAL A 14 2.39 38.57 -31.34
N SER A 15 1.40 38.53 -32.20
CA SER A 15 1.53 38.85 -33.64
C SER A 15 2.03 40.29 -33.89
N GLY A 16 1.69 41.21 -32.98
CA GLY A 16 2.13 42.62 -33.04
C GLY A 16 3.52 42.92 -32.46
N LEU A 17 4.22 41.91 -31.88
CA LEU A 17 5.53 42.14 -31.28
C LEU A 17 6.65 42.16 -32.33
N SER A 18 7.62 43.04 -32.13
CA SER A 18 8.86 43.10 -32.94
C SER A 18 9.72 41.82 -32.70
N SER A 19 10.64 41.56 -33.61
CA SER A 19 11.58 40.45 -33.51
C SER A 19 12.42 40.50 -32.24
N SER A 20 12.82 41.67 -31.77
CA SER A 20 13.60 41.87 -30.54
C SER A 20 12.76 41.57 -29.28
N GLN A 21 11.46 41.89 -29.31
CA GLN A 21 10.56 41.56 -28.20
C GLN A 21 10.25 40.05 -28.13
N LYS A 22 10.11 39.38 -29.29
CA LYS A 22 9.95 37.93 -29.38
C LYS A 22 11.20 37.19 -28.90
N GLN A 23 12.40 37.79 -29.10
CA GLN A 23 13.66 37.21 -28.63
C GLN A 23 13.67 36.99 -27.10
N ASN A 24 13.06 37.86 -26.31
CA ASN A 24 12.95 37.69 -24.87
C ASN A 24 12.21 36.39 -24.48
N TYR A 25 11.19 36.02 -25.24
CA TYR A 25 10.48 34.74 -24.99
C TYR A 25 11.36 33.55 -25.38
N VAL A 26 12.13 33.67 -26.46
CA VAL A 26 13.11 32.65 -26.88
C VAL A 26 14.18 32.46 -25.81
N ASP A 27 14.69 33.54 -25.25
CA ASP A 27 15.72 33.50 -24.21
C ASP A 27 15.18 32.85 -22.92
N VAL A 28 13.95 33.19 -22.50
CA VAL A 28 13.29 32.55 -21.34
C VAL A 28 13.07 31.06 -21.57
N ALA A 29 12.60 30.65 -22.75
CA ALA A 29 12.40 29.25 -23.08
C ALA A 29 13.73 28.49 -23.11
N SER A 30 14.74 29.05 -23.78
CA SER A 30 16.07 28.42 -23.89
C SER A 30 16.78 28.30 -22.55
N LEU A 31 16.81 29.37 -21.75
CA LEU A 31 17.38 29.34 -20.40
C LEU A 31 16.57 28.47 -19.42
N GLY A 32 15.26 28.34 -19.67
CA GLY A 32 14.35 27.47 -18.93
C GLY A 32 14.37 26.01 -19.36
N GLY A 33 15.26 25.61 -20.27
CA GLY A 33 15.42 24.20 -20.68
C GLY A 33 14.35 23.71 -21.65
N THR A 34 13.60 24.61 -22.30
CA THR A 34 12.72 24.35 -23.45
C THR A 34 13.31 24.96 -24.72
N ILE A 35 13.04 24.35 -25.89
CA ILE A 35 13.73 24.76 -27.14
C ILE A 35 13.16 26.04 -27.68
N GLU A 36 11.84 26.18 -27.65
CA GLU A 36 11.12 27.33 -28.25
C GLU A 36 9.96 27.78 -27.36
N PRO A 37 9.62 29.09 -27.39
CA PRO A 37 8.41 29.60 -26.75
C PRO A 37 7.15 29.15 -27.51
N LEU A 38 6.04 29.05 -26.79
CA LEU A 38 4.74 28.72 -27.33
C LEU A 38 3.99 30.04 -27.62
N TYR A 39 3.66 30.31 -28.88
CA TYR A 39 2.88 31.48 -29.27
C TYR A 39 1.46 31.09 -29.64
N ALA A 40 0.48 31.87 -29.19
CA ALA A 40 -0.92 31.74 -29.53
C ALA A 40 -1.54 33.13 -29.74
N ASP A 41 -2.26 33.33 -30.85
CA ASP A 41 -2.92 34.58 -31.16
C ASP A 41 -4.42 34.58 -30.81
N ASN A 42 -4.99 33.42 -30.49
CA ASN A 42 -6.38 33.28 -30.08
C ASN A 42 -6.52 32.16 -29.03
N GLU A 43 -7.71 32.07 -28.43
CA GLU A 43 -8.01 31.11 -27.36
C GLU A 43 -7.84 29.63 -27.81
N ALA A 44 -8.28 29.30 -29.02
CA ALA A 44 -8.18 27.92 -29.54
C ALA A 44 -6.71 27.48 -29.70
N GLU A 45 -5.87 28.37 -30.24
CA GLU A 45 -4.43 28.13 -30.33
C GLU A 45 -3.78 28.04 -28.95
N MET A 46 -4.18 28.87 -27.99
CA MET A 46 -3.68 28.80 -26.61
C MET A 46 -3.97 27.46 -26.00
N ILE A 47 -5.20 26.93 -26.13
CA ILE A 47 -5.58 25.62 -25.63
C ILE A 47 -4.72 24.53 -26.28
N ILE A 48 -4.51 24.58 -27.59
CA ILE A 48 -3.67 23.61 -28.31
C ILE A 48 -2.21 23.68 -27.79
N LYS A 49 -1.62 24.86 -27.72
CA LYS A 49 -0.23 25.04 -27.29
C LYS A 49 0.00 24.64 -25.84
N LEU A 50 -0.93 25.01 -24.94
CA LEU A 50 -0.87 24.56 -23.54
C LEU A 50 -1.03 23.06 -23.42
N THR A 51 -1.93 22.46 -24.21
CA THR A 51 -2.10 21.01 -24.25
C THR A 51 -0.82 20.31 -24.72
N ASP A 52 -0.14 20.84 -25.74
CA ASP A 52 1.12 20.30 -26.24
C ASP A 52 2.27 20.47 -25.24
N ALA A 53 2.31 21.60 -24.51
CA ALA A 53 3.26 21.80 -23.43
C ALA A 53 3.02 20.77 -22.30
N ILE A 54 1.77 20.60 -21.90
CA ILE A 54 1.39 19.58 -20.88
C ILE A 54 1.76 18.18 -21.36
N LYS A 55 1.52 17.83 -22.63
CA LYS A 55 1.93 16.55 -23.21
C LYS A 55 3.44 16.34 -23.14
N GLN A 56 4.25 17.36 -23.41
CA GLN A 56 5.72 17.28 -23.30
C GLN A 56 6.18 17.05 -21.85
N VAL A 57 5.48 17.60 -20.86
CA VAL A 57 5.75 17.36 -19.44
C VAL A 57 5.29 15.97 -19.03
N VAL A 58 4.09 15.57 -19.47
CA VAL A 58 3.42 14.32 -19.08
C VAL A 58 3.94 13.10 -19.86
N SER A 59 4.62 13.28 -21.00
CA SER A 59 5.29 12.19 -21.72
C SER A 59 6.53 11.64 -20.98
N GLY A 60 6.94 12.29 -19.88
CA GLY A 60 7.97 11.76 -18.99
C GLY A 60 7.45 10.67 -18.06
N THR A 61 8.35 9.83 -17.60
CA THR A 61 8.06 8.85 -16.54
C THR A 61 7.92 9.57 -15.20
N LEU A 62 6.85 9.32 -14.46
CA LEU A 62 6.54 9.94 -13.18
C LEU A 62 6.83 8.97 -12.03
N THR A 63 7.16 9.51 -10.86
CA THR A 63 7.28 8.75 -9.61
C THR A 63 6.72 9.58 -8.46
N PHE A 64 5.93 8.94 -7.60
CA PHE A 64 5.38 9.54 -6.38
C PHE A 64 5.76 8.75 -5.13
N ASN A 65 6.42 7.61 -5.30
CA ASN A 65 6.83 6.77 -4.17
C ASN A 65 8.22 7.16 -3.67
N THR A 66 8.43 7.02 -2.38
CA THR A 66 9.76 7.09 -1.81
C THR A 66 10.57 5.88 -2.29
N PRO A 67 11.77 6.08 -2.85
CA PRO A 67 12.64 4.96 -3.20
C PRO A 67 12.94 4.09 -1.99
N ALA A 68 12.74 2.79 -2.11
CA ALA A 68 13.09 1.85 -1.05
C ALA A 68 14.58 1.52 -1.11
N VAL A 69 15.25 1.67 0.02
CA VAL A 69 16.65 1.28 0.21
C VAL A 69 16.66 -0.01 1.02
N MET A 70 17.49 -0.96 0.64
CA MET A 70 17.71 -2.14 1.49
C MET A 70 18.22 -1.69 2.85
N SER A 71 17.52 -2.09 3.91
CA SER A 71 17.88 -1.77 5.30
C SER A 71 19.05 -2.59 5.84
N ASP A 72 19.61 -3.49 5.08
CA ASP A 72 20.79 -4.25 5.48
C ASP A 72 22.00 -3.30 5.61
N LYS A 73 22.44 -3.14 6.82
CA LYS A 73 23.54 -2.24 7.23
C LYS A 73 24.88 -2.54 6.55
N GLN A 74 25.00 -3.62 5.81
CA GLN A 74 26.26 -4.06 5.18
C GLN A 74 26.20 -4.24 3.66
N LYS A 75 25.00 -4.19 3.02
CA LYS A 75 24.83 -4.40 1.57
C LYS A 75 24.08 -3.27 0.86
N GLY A 76 23.98 -2.11 1.45
CA GLY A 76 23.17 -0.96 1.05
C GLY A 76 23.55 -0.26 -0.26
N ASP A 77 24.01 -1.01 -1.28
CA ASP A 77 24.44 -0.45 -2.57
C ASP A 77 23.31 -0.35 -3.60
N TYR A 78 22.05 -0.60 -3.23
CA TYR A 78 20.94 -0.63 -4.16
C TYR A 78 19.74 0.19 -3.68
N ILE A 79 19.07 0.83 -4.65
CA ILE A 79 17.79 1.52 -4.45
C ILE A 79 16.77 0.92 -5.42
N TYR A 80 15.55 0.67 -4.92
CA TYR A 80 14.40 0.29 -5.72
C TYR A 80 13.49 1.50 -5.90
N GLN A 81 13.14 1.80 -7.14
CA GLN A 81 12.33 2.95 -7.50
C GLN A 81 11.22 2.55 -8.47
N SER A 82 9.99 2.92 -8.16
CA SER A 82 8.89 2.86 -9.11
C SER A 82 8.82 4.14 -9.92
N THR A 83 8.47 3.99 -11.18
CA THR A 83 8.10 5.08 -12.09
C THR A 83 6.92 4.62 -12.93
N PHE A 84 6.19 5.55 -13.54
CA PHE A 84 5.09 5.20 -14.42
C PHE A 84 4.94 6.19 -15.56
N LYS A 85 4.28 5.74 -16.63
CA LYS A 85 3.90 6.54 -17.77
C LYS A 85 2.38 6.70 -17.78
N TYR A 86 1.94 7.93 -17.74
CA TYR A 86 0.52 8.28 -17.79
C TYR A 86 -0.09 7.95 -19.16
N SER A 87 -1.30 7.39 -19.15
CA SER A 87 -2.17 7.27 -20.32
C SER A 87 -3.56 7.84 -20.02
N LYS A 88 -4.17 8.49 -21.00
CA LYS A 88 -5.51 9.08 -20.87
C LYS A 88 -6.63 8.05 -20.99
N ASN A 89 -6.43 7.02 -21.81
CA ASN A 89 -7.50 6.11 -22.25
C ASN A 89 -7.23 4.64 -21.91
N THR A 90 -6.11 4.34 -21.30
CA THR A 90 -5.68 2.99 -20.94
C THR A 90 -5.13 2.96 -19.51
N GLN A 91 -4.90 1.80 -18.98
CA GLN A 91 -4.16 1.68 -17.72
C GLN A 91 -2.76 2.30 -17.86
N TRP A 92 -2.24 2.86 -16.76
CA TRP A 92 -0.91 3.45 -16.76
C TRP A 92 0.17 2.37 -16.73
N GLU A 93 1.22 2.59 -17.51
CA GLU A 93 2.35 1.66 -17.60
C GLU A 93 3.30 1.91 -16.41
N GLY A 94 3.44 0.92 -15.54
CA GLY A 94 4.35 0.99 -14.40
C GLY A 94 5.71 0.38 -14.67
N HIS A 95 6.70 0.82 -13.92
CA HIS A 95 8.06 0.30 -13.91
C HIS A 95 8.55 0.17 -12.46
N LEU A 96 9.30 -0.86 -12.17
CA LEU A 96 10.01 -1.02 -10.90
C LEU A 96 11.47 -1.34 -11.20
N LYS A 97 12.34 -0.39 -10.89
CA LYS A 97 13.76 -0.44 -11.25
C LYS A 97 14.65 -0.64 -10.04
N LYS A 98 15.64 -1.53 -10.16
CA LYS A 98 16.76 -1.63 -9.23
C LYS A 98 17.94 -0.84 -9.76
N HIS A 99 18.41 0.10 -8.98
CA HIS A 99 19.58 0.92 -9.29
C HIS A 99 20.73 0.57 -8.36
N LYS A 100 21.94 0.59 -8.88
CA LYS A 100 23.12 0.69 -8.02
C LYS A 100 23.14 2.08 -7.38
N PHE A 101 23.54 2.19 -6.13
CA PHE A 101 23.61 3.46 -5.42
C PHE A 101 24.99 3.66 -4.84
N ASP A 102 25.63 4.76 -5.18
CA ASP A 102 26.90 5.16 -4.58
C ASP A 102 26.61 5.96 -3.31
N ILE A 103 26.71 5.28 -2.17
CA ILE A 103 26.45 5.89 -0.86
C ILE A 103 27.43 7.05 -0.58
N LYS A 104 28.68 6.96 -1.06
CA LYS A 104 29.70 7.99 -0.80
C LYS A 104 29.40 9.30 -1.51
N ASN A 105 28.91 9.20 -2.74
CA ASN A 105 28.63 10.37 -3.58
C ASN A 105 27.14 10.73 -3.62
N GLY A 106 26.24 9.91 -3.05
CA GLY A 106 24.81 10.11 -3.07
C GLY A 106 24.20 10.03 -4.48
N THR A 107 24.80 9.26 -5.40
CA THR A 107 24.40 9.21 -6.79
C THR A 107 23.78 7.88 -7.19
N LEU A 108 22.70 7.95 -8.00
CA LEU A 108 22.11 6.78 -8.64
C LEU A 108 23.01 6.33 -9.81
N GLY A 109 23.41 5.07 -9.76
CA GLY A 109 24.11 4.40 -10.84
C GLY A 109 23.18 3.76 -11.86
N ALA A 110 23.75 2.88 -12.68
CA ALA A 110 23.01 2.19 -13.74
C ALA A 110 21.87 1.32 -13.20
N VAL A 111 20.78 1.22 -13.98
CA VAL A 111 19.70 0.26 -13.76
C VAL A 111 20.26 -1.15 -13.89
N GLN A 112 20.04 -1.97 -12.88
CA GLN A 112 20.43 -3.38 -12.87
C GLN A 112 19.36 -4.23 -13.55
N TRP A 113 18.10 -3.93 -13.28
CA TRP A 113 16.94 -4.53 -13.92
C TRP A 113 15.71 -3.63 -13.78
N ASP A 114 14.74 -3.83 -14.68
CA ASP A 114 13.39 -3.31 -14.62
C ASP A 114 12.41 -4.48 -14.60
N ALA A 115 11.58 -4.58 -13.57
CA ALA A 115 10.61 -5.66 -13.43
C ALA A 115 9.54 -5.64 -14.53
N ALA A 116 9.20 -4.47 -15.07
CA ALA A 116 8.29 -4.37 -16.21
C ALA A 116 8.84 -5.06 -17.45
N ASP A 117 10.13 -4.85 -17.76
CA ASP A 117 10.79 -5.50 -18.90
C ASP A 117 10.78 -7.03 -18.72
N LYS A 118 11.04 -7.51 -17.50
CA LYS A 118 10.99 -8.95 -17.18
C LYS A 118 9.57 -9.52 -17.34
N LEU A 119 8.56 -8.80 -16.86
CA LEU A 119 7.16 -9.21 -17.03
C LEU A 119 6.73 -9.20 -18.49
N ASN A 120 7.13 -8.21 -19.28
CA ASN A 120 6.71 -8.05 -20.66
C ASN A 120 7.18 -9.22 -21.56
N ILE A 121 8.37 -9.78 -21.29
CA ILE A 121 8.88 -10.95 -21.99
C ILE A 121 8.35 -12.29 -21.44
N LYS A 122 7.85 -12.31 -20.18
CA LYS A 122 7.27 -13.51 -19.57
C LYS A 122 5.92 -13.83 -20.23
N LYS A 123 5.71 -15.07 -20.64
CA LYS A 123 4.42 -15.49 -21.20
C LYS A 123 3.33 -15.33 -20.14
N TYR A 124 2.15 -14.86 -20.55
CA TYR A 124 1.03 -14.69 -19.64
C TYR A 124 0.59 -16.00 -18.96
N THR A 125 0.77 -17.15 -19.63
CA THR A 125 0.51 -18.48 -19.10
C THR A 125 1.45 -18.88 -17.97
N ASP A 126 2.68 -18.34 -17.97
CA ASP A 126 3.75 -18.72 -17.04
C ASP A 126 3.77 -17.82 -15.80
N ARG A 127 2.82 -16.88 -15.70
CA ARG A 127 2.65 -16.04 -14.52
C ARG A 127 1.92 -16.80 -13.42
N ASN A 128 2.49 -16.80 -12.22
CA ASN A 128 1.84 -17.30 -11.02
C ASN A 128 0.92 -16.22 -10.43
N LEU A 129 -0.25 -16.02 -11.06
CA LEU A 129 -1.29 -15.14 -10.51
C LEU A 129 -2.32 -15.95 -9.76
N TRP A 130 -2.59 -15.55 -8.51
CA TRP A 130 -3.48 -16.30 -7.65
C TRP A 130 -4.40 -15.40 -6.81
N THR A 131 -5.51 -15.98 -6.41
CA THR A 131 -6.48 -15.44 -5.46
C THR A 131 -7.07 -16.58 -4.64
N ILE A 132 -7.89 -16.25 -3.66
CA ILE A 132 -8.60 -17.21 -2.82
C ILE A 132 -10.04 -17.47 -3.31
N GLY A 133 -10.73 -18.46 -2.70
CA GLY A 133 -12.13 -18.80 -3.01
C GLY A 133 -12.31 -19.69 -4.23
N LEU A 134 -11.22 -20.20 -4.80
CA LEU A 134 -11.27 -21.05 -6.00
C LEU A 134 -11.20 -22.55 -5.68
N GLY A 135 -10.98 -22.92 -4.39
CA GLY A 135 -10.87 -24.32 -3.94
C GLY A 135 -9.62 -25.02 -4.47
N THR A 136 -8.54 -24.28 -4.69
CA THR A 136 -7.23 -24.78 -5.10
C THR A 136 -6.12 -23.92 -4.50
N THR A 137 -5.05 -24.57 -4.07
CA THR A 137 -3.87 -23.92 -3.48
C THR A 137 -2.81 -23.54 -4.51
N SER A 138 -3.08 -23.71 -5.81
CA SER A 138 -2.14 -23.36 -6.88
C SER A 138 -1.90 -21.85 -6.91
N LEU A 139 -0.64 -21.43 -6.93
CA LEU A 139 -0.25 -20.03 -7.15
C LEU A 139 -0.48 -19.54 -8.60
N ASN A 140 -0.97 -20.40 -9.49
CA ASN A 140 -1.41 -20.05 -10.84
C ASN A 140 -2.88 -20.46 -11.02
N ASN A 141 -3.77 -19.92 -10.18
CA ASN A 141 -5.19 -20.27 -10.19
C ASN A 141 -6.08 -19.18 -10.83
N PHE A 142 -5.57 -17.97 -11.01
CA PHE A 142 -6.29 -16.88 -11.68
C PHE A 142 -6.21 -17.08 -13.21
N THR A 143 -6.97 -18.06 -13.71
CA THR A 143 -6.93 -18.52 -15.11
C THR A 143 -8.35 -18.79 -15.63
N THR A 144 -8.51 -18.82 -16.94
CA THR A 144 -9.80 -19.13 -17.59
C THR A 144 -10.32 -20.54 -17.26
N THR A 145 -9.48 -21.46 -16.81
CA THR A 145 -9.91 -22.77 -16.32
C THR A 145 -10.76 -22.68 -15.05
N ASN A 146 -10.57 -21.62 -14.26
CA ASN A 146 -11.36 -21.33 -13.06
C ASN A 146 -12.46 -20.27 -13.31
N ARG A 147 -12.78 -19.99 -14.60
CA ARG A 147 -13.75 -18.96 -15.02
C ARG A 147 -15.05 -19.00 -14.23
N ALA A 148 -15.64 -20.16 -14.04
CA ALA A 148 -16.95 -20.29 -13.41
C ALA A 148 -16.99 -19.65 -11.99
N ARG A 149 -15.91 -19.80 -11.21
CA ARG A 149 -15.79 -19.17 -9.88
C ARG A 149 -15.27 -17.75 -9.96
N LEU A 150 -14.32 -17.47 -10.85
CA LEU A 150 -13.80 -16.13 -11.07
C LEU A 150 -14.86 -15.16 -11.56
N LYS A 151 -15.83 -15.61 -12.34
CA LYS A 151 -16.97 -14.82 -12.83
C LYS A 151 -17.73 -14.15 -11.67
N ASP A 152 -18.08 -14.93 -10.66
CA ASP A 152 -18.81 -14.43 -9.49
C ASP A 152 -17.96 -13.46 -8.63
N LEU A 153 -16.65 -13.67 -8.58
CA LEU A 153 -15.72 -12.82 -7.83
C LEU A 153 -15.43 -11.50 -8.57
N LEU A 154 -15.22 -11.56 -9.88
CA LEU A 154 -14.91 -10.40 -10.73
C LEU A 154 -16.13 -9.51 -10.97
N PHE A 155 -17.32 -10.11 -11.08
CA PHE A 155 -18.55 -9.42 -11.45
C PHE A 155 -19.68 -9.61 -10.42
N PRO A 156 -19.47 -9.19 -9.17
CA PRO A 156 -20.43 -9.47 -8.09
C PRO A 156 -21.81 -8.81 -8.25
N LYS A 157 -21.94 -7.85 -9.16
CA LYS A 157 -23.18 -7.07 -9.39
C LYS A 157 -23.74 -7.22 -10.81
N THR A 158 -23.06 -7.95 -11.70
CA THR A 158 -23.46 -8.12 -13.12
C THR A 158 -23.31 -9.57 -13.54
N SER A 159 -23.84 -9.90 -14.71
CA SER A 159 -23.79 -11.26 -15.25
C SER A 159 -23.18 -11.24 -16.66
N PRO A 160 -21.85 -11.10 -16.78
CA PRO A 160 -21.17 -11.11 -18.08
C PRO A 160 -21.28 -12.48 -18.75
N THR A 161 -21.00 -12.53 -20.04
CA THR A 161 -20.79 -13.77 -20.77
C THR A 161 -19.50 -14.44 -20.34
N ASP A 162 -19.31 -15.69 -20.71
CA ASP A 162 -18.07 -16.41 -20.46
C ASP A 162 -16.90 -15.79 -21.23
N ALA A 163 -17.15 -15.31 -22.46
CA ALA A 163 -16.13 -14.63 -23.26
C ALA A 163 -15.66 -13.32 -22.61
N GLU A 164 -16.59 -12.47 -22.15
CA GLU A 164 -16.22 -11.23 -21.43
C GLU A 164 -15.45 -11.51 -20.14
N THR A 165 -15.76 -12.62 -19.47
CA THR A 165 -15.02 -13.04 -18.28
C THR A 165 -13.60 -13.49 -18.64
N ASP A 166 -13.45 -14.28 -19.71
CA ASP A 166 -12.16 -14.73 -20.21
C ASP A 166 -11.30 -13.56 -20.70
N ASP A 167 -11.89 -12.59 -21.38
CA ASP A 167 -11.22 -11.37 -21.84
C ASP A 167 -10.61 -10.60 -20.65
N LEU A 168 -11.38 -10.40 -19.58
CA LEU A 168 -10.86 -9.72 -18.39
C LEU A 168 -9.77 -10.53 -17.68
N ILE A 169 -9.94 -11.84 -17.52
CA ILE A 169 -8.92 -12.71 -16.93
C ILE A 169 -7.61 -12.63 -17.75
N ASN A 170 -7.71 -12.75 -19.07
CA ASN A 170 -6.57 -12.71 -19.97
C ASN A 170 -5.91 -11.33 -19.98
N PHE A 171 -6.70 -10.26 -19.95
CA PHE A 171 -6.20 -8.88 -19.84
C PHE A 171 -5.36 -8.68 -18.58
N ILE A 172 -5.85 -9.09 -17.42
CA ILE A 172 -5.12 -9.00 -16.14
C ILE A 172 -3.85 -9.85 -16.18
N ARG A 173 -3.88 -10.99 -16.87
CA ARG A 173 -2.70 -11.83 -17.08
C ARG A 173 -1.69 -11.24 -18.06
N GLY A 174 -2.11 -10.30 -18.92
CA GLY A 174 -1.21 -9.55 -19.81
C GLY A 174 -1.40 -9.76 -21.30
N ILE A 175 -2.61 -10.12 -21.74
CA ILE A 175 -3.05 -10.12 -23.14
C ILE A 175 -3.83 -8.85 -23.43
N ASP A 176 -3.64 -8.24 -24.58
CA ASP A 176 -4.38 -7.04 -24.99
C ASP A 176 -5.77 -7.36 -25.57
N THR A 177 -6.62 -8.00 -24.75
CA THR A 177 -7.98 -8.39 -25.18
C THR A 177 -8.89 -7.20 -25.50
N TYR A 178 -8.51 -6.00 -25.06
CA TYR A 178 -9.27 -4.75 -25.32
C TYR A 178 -8.66 -3.88 -26.41
N ASP A 179 -7.56 -4.33 -27.06
CA ASP A 179 -6.94 -3.64 -28.19
C ASP A 179 -6.56 -2.18 -27.83
N GLU A 180 -5.80 -2.03 -26.71
CA GLU A 180 -5.45 -0.71 -26.13
C GLU A 180 -4.63 0.16 -27.08
N ASP A 181 -3.86 -0.43 -28.01
CA ASP A 181 -3.06 0.29 -28.99
C ASP A 181 -3.78 0.51 -30.34
N GLY A 182 -4.93 -0.16 -30.55
CA GLY A 182 -5.82 0.06 -31.70
C GLY A 182 -5.34 -0.58 -33.00
N ASP A 183 -4.51 -1.61 -32.94
CA ASP A 183 -3.99 -2.30 -34.13
C ASP A 183 -4.87 -3.47 -34.60
N ASN A 184 -5.97 -3.76 -33.89
CA ASN A 184 -6.93 -4.85 -34.07
C ASN A 184 -6.38 -6.24 -33.76
N ASN A 185 -5.27 -6.37 -33.03
CA ASN A 185 -4.71 -7.64 -32.57
C ASN A 185 -4.97 -7.85 -31.06
N LYS A 186 -6.04 -8.54 -30.73
CA LYS A 186 -6.45 -8.82 -29.34
C LYS A 186 -5.75 -10.03 -28.71
N THR A 187 -4.73 -10.59 -29.34
CA THR A 187 -4.04 -11.80 -28.87
C THR A 187 -2.60 -11.56 -28.48
N GLU A 188 -2.11 -10.37 -28.64
CA GLU A 188 -0.75 -10.02 -28.31
C GLU A 188 -0.56 -9.68 -26.82
N SER A 189 0.69 -9.49 -26.46
CA SER A 189 1.07 -9.17 -25.08
C SER A 189 1.01 -7.66 -24.87
N ARG A 190 0.28 -7.23 -23.82
CA ARG A 190 0.28 -5.85 -23.36
C ARG A 190 1.38 -5.58 -22.33
N HIS A 191 1.58 -4.31 -21.96
CA HIS A 191 2.37 -3.95 -20.79
C HIS A 191 1.72 -4.51 -19.52
N LYS A 192 2.47 -5.32 -18.73
CA LYS A 192 1.87 -6.15 -17.66
C LYS A 192 1.92 -5.54 -16.27
N LEU A 193 2.84 -4.62 -16.01
CA LEU A 193 2.96 -3.95 -14.72
C LEU A 193 2.21 -2.62 -14.78
N ALA A 194 1.14 -2.50 -14.00
CA ALA A 194 0.49 -1.19 -13.82
C ALA A 194 1.31 -0.33 -12.83
N ASP A 195 0.96 0.95 -12.76
CA ASP A 195 1.61 1.90 -11.89
C ASP A 195 1.61 1.47 -10.42
N ILE A 196 2.73 1.71 -9.77
CA ILE A 196 2.92 1.64 -8.32
C ILE A 196 2.95 3.09 -7.85
N TYR A 197 1.78 3.61 -7.41
CA TYR A 197 1.58 5.04 -7.26
C TYR A 197 1.89 5.54 -5.85
N HIS A 198 1.11 5.12 -4.83
CA HIS A 198 1.34 5.51 -3.44
C HIS A 198 1.89 4.36 -2.57
N ALA A 199 1.72 3.11 -3.01
CA ALA A 199 2.19 1.95 -2.26
C ALA A 199 3.71 1.97 -2.06
N ASN A 200 4.16 1.80 -0.83
CA ASN A 200 5.59 1.64 -0.54
C ASN A 200 6.12 0.31 -1.07
N ILE A 201 7.37 0.33 -1.52
CA ILE A 201 8.11 -0.85 -1.93
C ILE A 201 8.72 -1.49 -0.68
N ASN A 202 8.47 -2.78 -0.44
CA ASN A 202 9.04 -3.52 0.67
C ASN A 202 10.06 -4.53 0.17
N VAL A 203 11.25 -4.53 0.76
CA VAL A 203 12.28 -5.54 0.50
C VAL A 203 12.29 -6.53 1.65
N VAL A 204 12.11 -7.81 1.34
CA VAL A 204 12.05 -8.91 2.31
C VAL A 204 13.09 -9.95 1.95
N GLY A 205 14.04 -10.18 2.83
CA GLY A 205 15.15 -11.08 2.63
C GLY A 205 15.31 -12.11 3.75
N PRO A 206 16.55 -12.49 4.05
CA PRO A 206 16.88 -13.36 5.18
C PRO A 206 16.27 -12.90 6.50
N VAL A 207 15.99 -13.83 7.39
CA VAL A 207 15.53 -13.52 8.75
C VAL A 207 16.73 -13.09 9.58
N GLU A 208 16.82 -11.80 9.94
CA GLU A 208 18.03 -11.19 10.52
C GLU A 208 17.76 -10.32 11.77
N GLU A 209 16.52 -10.30 12.25
CA GLU A 209 16.17 -9.50 13.42
C GLU A 209 17.07 -9.82 14.64
N SER A 210 17.36 -8.80 15.43
CA SER A 210 18.26 -8.92 16.58
C SER A 210 17.65 -9.75 17.69
N VAL A 211 18.47 -10.60 18.32
CA VAL A 211 18.13 -11.42 19.49
C VAL A 211 19.08 -11.06 20.62
N SER A 212 18.53 -10.67 21.77
CA SER A 212 19.36 -10.35 22.92
C SER A 212 18.63 -10.59 24.23
N ALA A 213 19.20 -11.43 25.08
CA ALA A 213 18.70 -11.64 26.44
C ALA A 213 19.03 -10.46 27.37
N ASN A 214 20.06 -9.67 27.03
CA ASN A 214 20.44 -8.44 27.70
C ASN A 214 21.36 -7.64 26.78
N ASP A 215 20.93 -6.45 26.36
CA ASP A 215 21.73 -5.58 25.49
C ASP A 215 22.55 -4.51 26.26
N GLY A 216 22.57 -4.60 27.59
CA GLY A 216 23.30 -3.68 28.47
C GLY A 216 22.55 -2.38 28.76
N THR A 217 21.34 -2.17 28.20
CA THR A 217 20.51 -0.99 28.46
C THR A 217 19.54 -1.23 29.62
N ILE A 218 19.07 -0.14 30.24
CA ILE A 218 17.96 -0.20 31.20
C ILE A 218 16.69 -0.61 30.46
N ASN A 219 15.87 -1.47 31.07
CA ASN A 219 14.60 -1.95 30.51
C ASN A 219 14.75 -2.78 29.20
N TYR A 220 15.89 -3.46 29.02
CA TYR A 220 16.12 -4.36 27.88
C TYR A 220 15.02 -5.43 27.77
N ASP A 221 14.43 -5.83 28.89
CA ASP A 221 13.36 -6.83 29.00
C ASP A 221 12.03 -6.36 28.39
N LYS A 222 11.87 -5.09 28.04
CA LYS A 222 10.70 -4.54 27.36
C LYS A 222 10.80 -4.60 25.83
N LYS A 223 12.02 -4.83 25.30
CA LYS A 223 12.33 -4.80 23.88
C LYS A 223 11.91 -6.08 23.16
N ASP A 224 11.62 -5.97 21.87
CA ASP A 224 11.31 -7.13 21.01
C ASP A 224 12.52 -8.07 20.86
N SER A 225 13.76 -7.56 20.92
CA SER A 225 14.98 -8.39 20.91
C SER A 225 15.04 -9.35 22.10
N TYR A 226 14.61 -8.91 23.30
CA TYR A 226 14.48 -9.77 24.46
C TYR A 226 13.36 -10.79 24.27
N TYR A 227 12.19 -10.35 23.82
CA TYR A 227 11.08 -11.26 23.53
C TYR A 227 11.47 -12.37 22.55
N ARG A 228 12.24 -12.01 21.50
CA ARG A 228 12.80 -13.00 20.55
C ARG A 228 13.73 -14.00 21.24
N SER A 229 14.54 -13.55 22.18
CA SER A 229 15.43 -14.46 22.94
C SER A 229 14.67 -15.46 23.80
N GLN A 230 13.50 -15.06 24.34
CA GLN A 230 12.66 -15.92 25.16
C GLN A 230 11.81 -16.93 24.35
N ASN A 231 11.60 -16.65 23.04
CA ASN A 231 10.74 -17.45 22.16
C ASN A 231 11.50 -18.12 21.02
N SER A 232 12.76 -18.50 21.27
CA SER A 232 13.58 -19.33 20.35
C SER A 232 13.67 -18.79 18.91
N TYR A 233 13.76 -17.48 18.72
CA TYR A 233 13.84 -16.88 17.40
C TYR A 233 15.10 -17.31 16.59
N ASP A 234 16.21 -17.62 17.28
CA ASP A 234 17.42 -18.17 16.65
C ASP A 234 17.15 -19.53 15.99
N ASN A 235 16.24 -20.33 16.56
CA ASN A 235 15.82 -21.60 15.95
C ASN A 235 14.97 -21.34 14.68
N PHE A 236 14.15 -20.31 14.67
CA PHE A 236 13.42 -19.88 13.46
C PHE A 236 14.41 -19.39 12.38
N LYS A 237 15.35 -18.54 12.76
CA LYS A 237 16.38 -17.98 11.88
C LYS A 237 17.24 -19.08 11.21
N SER A 238 17.69 -20.08 11.99
CA SER A 238 18.49 -21.19 11.48
C SER A 238 17.65 -22.34 10.89
N GLY A 239 16.35 -22.37 11.16
CA GLY A 239 15.43 -23.42 10.73
C GLY A 239 15.00 -23.32 9.27
N ASN A 240 14.21 -24.29 8.82
CA ASN A 240 13.77 -24.43 7.43
C ASN A 240 12.30 -24.04 7.21
N SER A 241 11.71 -23.23 8.11
CA SER A 241 10.31 -22.78 7.99
C SER A 241 10.05 -21.90 6.75
N CYS A 242 11.10 -21.38 6.13
CA CYS A 242 11.06 -20.52 4.94
C CYS A 242 11.16 -21.31 3.61
N GLY A 243 10.84 -22.61 3.60
CA GLY A 243 11.07 -23.49 2.44
C GLY A 243 12.56 -23.83 2.21
N GLN A 244 13.41 -23.11 2.90
CA GLN A 244 14.87 -23.24 2.99
C GLN A 244 15.29 -22.66 4.35
N SER A 245 16.60 -22.63 4.66
CA SER A 245 17.06 -21.94 5.87
C SER A 245 16.61 -20.48 5.83
N CYS A 246 15.95 -20.01 6.90
CA CYS A 246 15.44 -18.65 6.96
C CYS A 246 16.55 -17.59 6.93
N SER A 247 17.77 -17.94 7.39
CA SER A 247 18.96 -17.10 7.28
C SER A 247 19.50 -16.94 5.84
N SER A 248 18.99 -17.73 4.89
CA SER A 248 19.33 -17.65 3.47
C SER A 248 18.08 -17.54 2.57
N ARG A 249 16.95 -17.11 3.15
CA ARG A 249 15.69 -16.93 2.41
C ARG A 249 15.89 -16.01 1.21
N THR A 250 15.30 -16.41 0.07
CA THR A 250 15.32 -15.62 -1.15
C THR A 250 14.81 -14.21 -0.89
N GLU A 251 15.59 -13.21 -1.29
CA GLU A 251 15.20 -11.81 -1.18
C GLU A 251 14.25 -11.44 -2.29
N VAL A 252 13.16 -10.77 -1.92
CA VAL A 252 12.12 -10.31 -2.82
C VAL A 252 11.77 -8.85 -2.59
N VAL A 253 11.30 -8.22 -3.65
CA VAL A 253 10.72 -6.88 -3.66
C VAL A 253 9.21 -7.03 -3.82
N LEU A 254 8.48 -6.61 -2.79
CA LEU A 254 7.02 -6.64 -2.75
C LEU A 254 6.48 -5.27 -3.10
N ALA A 255 5.55 -5.20 -4.06
CA ALA A 255 4.96 -3.96 -4.52
C ALA A 255 3.48 -4.15 -4.89
N GLY A 256 2.62 -3.36 -4.26
CA GLY A 256 1.22 -3.21 -4.66
C GLY A 256 1.12 -2.37 -5.92
N SER A 257 0.26 -2.74 -6.85
CA SER A 257 0.03 -1.99 -8.09
C SER A 257 -1.45 -1.66 -8.32
N ASN A 258 -1.69 -0.67 -9.15
CA ASN A 258 -3.04 -0.24 -9.52
C ASN A 258 -3.75 -1.20 -10.50
N SER A 259 -3.10 -2.31 -10.89
CA SER A 259 -3.81 -3.45 -11.50
C SER A 259 -4.54 -4.35 -10.48
N GLY A 260 -4.48 -4.03 -9.19
CA GLY A 260 -5.05 -4.86 -8.12
C GLY A 260 -4.21 -6.08 -7.75
N ILE A 261 -2.94 -6.09 -8.10
CA ILE A 261 -2.00 -7.19 -7.86
C ILE A 261 -0.93 -6.73 -6.87
N LEU A 262 -0.71 -7.51 -5.81
CA LEU A 262 0.53 -7.47 -5.03
C LEU A 262 1.55 -8.37 -5.70
N HIS A 263 2.60 -7.80 -6.24
CA HIS A 263 3.67 -8.51 -6.91
C HIS A 263 4.80 -8.86 -5.95
N ALA A 264 5.40 -10.04 -6.14
CA ALA A 264 6.68 -10.42 -5.54
C ALA A 264 7.72 -10.62 -6.64
N PHE A 265 8.68 -9.72 -6.71
CA PHE A 265 9.80 -9.79 -7.65
C PHE A 265 11.04 -10.29 -6.93
N ARG A 266 11.78 -11.22 -7.54
CA ARG A 266 13.07 -11.65 -7.01
C ARG A 266 14.08 -10.52 -7.08
N ALA A 267 14.66 -10.15 -5.93
CA ALA A 267 15.55 -8.98 -5.83
C ALA A 267 16.86 -9.13 -6.64
N LEU A 268 17.25 -10.36 -6.96
CA LEU A 268 18.45 -10.65 -7.75
C LEU A 268 18.32 -10.14 -9.20
N ASP A 269 17.19 -10.40 -9.86
CA ASP A 269 17.04 -10.25 -11.31
C ASP A 269 15.71 -9.62 -11.77
N GLY A 270 14.80 -9.29 -10.85
CA GLY A 270 13.52 -8.65 -11.17
C GLY A 270 12.44 -9.60 -11.70
N GLU A 271 12.66 -10.92 -11.69
CA GLU A 271 11.67 -11.91 -12.11
C GLU A 271 10.48 -11.95 -11.14
N GLU A 272 9.23 -11.92 -11.68
CA GLU A 272 8.02 -12.13 -10.89
C GLU A 272 7.94 -13.59 -10.42
N LEU A 273 7.98 -13.81 -9.11
CA LEU A 273 7.77 -15.13 -8.51
C LEU A 273 6.27 -15.45 -8.45
N TRP A 274 5.47 -14.48 -8.03
CA TRP A 274 4.02 -14.57 -7.98
C TRP A 274 3.37 -13.18 -7.90
N GLY A 275 2.08 -13.13 -8.23
CA GLY A 275 1.20 -11.99 -8.01
C GLY A 275 -0.06 -12.44 -7.28
N TYR A 276 -0.43 -11.73 -6.23
CA TYR A 276 -1.62 -12.00 -5.43
C TYR A 276 -2.71 -10.94 -5.68
N ILE A 277 -3.94 -11.40 -5.93
CA ILE A 277 -5.13 -10.56 -6.07
C ILE A 277 -5.99 -10.77 -4.83
N PRO A 278 -6.04 -9.81 -3.89
CA PRO A 278 -6.81 -9.97 -2.66
C PRO A 278 -8.32 -9.98 -2.90
N PRO A 279 -9.09 -10.70 -2.06
CA PRO A 279 -10.54 -10.87 -2.27
C PRO A 279 -11.34 -9.58 -2.11
N ASN A 280 -10.81 -8.61 -1.38
CA ASN A 280 -11.41 -7.28 -1.18
C ASN A 280 -11.09 -6.28 -2.30
N ILE A 281 -10.36 -6.69 -3.36
CA ILE A 281 -10.11 -5.88 -4.56
C ILE A 281 -10.62 -6.54 -5.84
N ILE A 282 -10.74 -7.87 -5.86
CA ILE A 282 -11.03 -8.63 -7.08
C ILE A 282 -12.31 -8.17 -7.80
N GLY A 283 -13.36 -7.84 -7.07
CA GLY A 283 -14.61 -7.33 -7.65
C GLY A 283 -14.49 -5.96 -8.32
N LYS A 284 -13.49 -5.16 -7.95
CA LYS A 284 -13.21 -3.86 -8.57
C LYS A 284 -12.55 -4.00 -9.95
N LEU A 285 -11.90 -5.14 -10.23
CA LEU A 285 -11.20 -5.35 -11.50
C LEU A 285 -12.14 -5.28 -12.72
N SER A 286 -13.42 -5.59 -12.56
CA SER A 286 -14.40 -5.42 -13.63
C SER A 286 -14.57 -3.99 -14.10
N THR A 287 -14.22 -2.98 -13.28
CA THR A 287 -14.31 -1.56 -13.65
C THR A 287 -13.18 -1.11 -14.59
N ILE A 288 -12.18 -1.95 -14.84
CA ILE A 288 -11.19 -1.76 -15.92
C ILE A 288 -11.90 -1.73 -17.28
N VAL A 289 -12.93 -2.55 -17.44
CA VAL A 289 -13.66 -2.65 -18.70
C VAL A 289 -14.48 -1.39 -18.96
N THR A 290 -14.38 -0.86 -20.18
CA THR A 290 -15.14 0.30 -20.63
C THR A 290 -15.89 -0.01 -21.92
N SER A 291 -16.95 0.76 -22.20
CA SER A 291 -17.69 0.67 -23.48
C SER A 291 -16.98 1.35 -24.65
N LYS A 292 -15.88 2.07 -24.41
CA LYS A 292 -15.10 2.71 -25.47
C LYS A 292 -14.22 1.67 -26.16
N ALA A 293 -14.16 1.71 -27.48
CA ALA A 293 -13.22 0.90 -28.24
C ALA A 293 -11.79 1.34 -27.94
N ASN A 294 -10.88 0.38 -27.94
CA ASN A 294 -9.43 0.59 -27.78
C ASN A 294 -9.09 1.39 -26.51
N ALA A 295 -9.80 1.08 -25.42
CA ALA A 295 -9.64 1.80 -24.16
C ALA A 295 -9.95 0.90 -22.96
N THR A 296 -9.29 1.20 -21.86
CA THR A 296 -9.59 0.66 -20.52
C THR A 296 -9.60 1.81 -19.51
N ASN A 297 -10.18 1.58 -18.34
CA ASN A 297 -10.14 2.56 -17.27
C ASN A 297 -8.94 2.29 -16.35
N PRO A 298 -8.12 3.30 -16.03
CA PRO A 298 -7.22 3.19 -14.89
C PRO A 298 -8.06 3.05 -13.60
N ILE A 299 -7.59 2.20 -12.70
CA ILE A 299 -8.23 2.00 -11.40
C ILE A 299 -7.19 2.24 -10.30
N TYR A 300 -7.66 2.52 -9.08
CA TYR A 300 -6.83 2.32 -7.90
C TYR A 300 -7.02 0.90 -7.41
N GLY A 301 -5.94 0.14 -7.38
CA GLY A 301 -5.92 -1.26 -6.95
C GLY A 301 -5.36 -1.43 -5.55
N ILE A 302 -4.11 -1.89 -5.43
CA ILE A 302 -3.37 -1.94 -4.17
C ILE A 302 -2.47 -0.71 -4.12
N ASP A 303 -3.05 0.41 -3.67
CA ASP A 303 -2.42 1.73 -3.66
C ASP A 303 -1.94 2.14 -2.27
N GLY A 304 -2.28 1.37 -1.23
CA GLY A 304 -1.83 1.55 0.13
C GLY A 304 -0.54 0.79 0.44
N SER A 305 0.13 1.22 1.50
CA SER A 305 1.41 0.67 1.92
C SER A 305 1.26 -0.59 2.75
N ALA A 306 2.21 -1.51 2.62
CA ALA A 306 2.30 -2.72 3.42
C ALA A 306 3.36 -2.59 4.53
N THR A 307 3.19 -3.36 5.59
CA THR A 307 4.19 -3.61 6.63
C THR A 307 4.49 -5.09 6.69
N VAL A 308 5.76 -5.42 6.84
CA VAL A 308 6.23 -6.80 7.03
C VAL A 308 6.91 -6.90 8.38
N LYS A 309 6.58 -7.93 9.16
CA LYS A 309 7.21 -8.20 10.46
C LYS A 309 7.15 -9.68 10.80
N ASP A 310 8.19 -10.15 11.49
CA ASP A 310 8.19 -11.47 12.11
C ASP A 310 7.41 -11.40 13.43
N ILE A 311 6.38 -12.24 13.58
CA ILE A 311 5.57 -12.34 14.78
C ILE A 311 5.48 -13.79 15.25
N TYR A 312 5.26 -13.97 16.55
CA TYR A 312 5.21 -15.29 17.21
C TYR A 312 3.81 -15.54 17.75
N PHE A 313 3.08 -16.48 17.15
CA PHE A 313 1.71 -16.79 17.56
C PHE A 313 1.31 -18.22 17.17
N ASP A 314 0.23 -18.69 17.79
CA ASP A 314 -0.45 -19.93 17.45
C ASP A 314 -1.53 -19.65 16.39
N ASP A 315 -1.39 -20.24 15.22
CA ASP A 315 -2.32 -20.05 14.09
C ASP A 315 -3.55 -20.98 14.15
N THR A 316 -3.59 -21.86 15.13
CA THR A 316 -4.71 -22.77 15.38
C THR A 316 -5.24 -22.62 16.82
N PRO A 317 -5.55 -21.38 17.25
CA PRO A 317 -6.03 -21.17 18.61
C PRO A 317 -7.36 -21.90 18.81
N GLY A 318 -7.39 -22.83 19.78
CA GLY A 318 -8.59 -23.56 20.14
C GLY A 318 -8.67 -25.00 19.64
N ASP A 319 -7.69 -25.51 18.91
CA ASP A 319 -7.60 -26.95 18.54
C ASP A 319 -7.16 -27.84 19.73
N GLY A 320 -6.88 -27.24 20.88
CA GLY A 320 -6.45 -27.90 22.09
C GLY A 320 -4.94 -28.15 22.20
N THR A 321 -4.16 -27.73 21.19
CA THR A 321 -2.71 -27.90 21.15
C THR A 321 -2.03 -26.56 20.90
N ALA A 322 -1.51 -25.90 21.94
CA ALA A 322 -0.74 -24.67 21.77
C ALA A 322 0.55 -24.98 20.98
N ASN A 323 0.66 -24.44 19.79
CA ASN A 323 1.82 -24.61 18.92
C ASN A 323 2.26 -23.25 18.31
N PRO A 324 2.62 -22.26 19.16
CA PRO A 324 3.05 -20.97 18.67
C PRO A 324 4.40 -21.09 17.95
N ARG A 325 4.53 -20.36 16.85
CA ARG A 325 5.73 -20.32 16.02
C ARG A 325 5.95 -18.94 15.39
N TRP A 326 7.18 -18.67 15.04
CA TRP A 326 7.54 -17.46 14.29
C TRP A 326 7.06 -17.56 12.84
N ARG A 327 6.55 -16.44 12.35
CA ARG A 327 6.11 -16.26 10.96
C ARG A 327 6.41 -14.86 10.48
N THR A 328 6.77 -14.72 9.22
CA THR A 328 6.88 -13.42 8.55
C THR A 328 5.53 -13.06 7.96
N ILE A 329 4.88 -12.03 8.50
CA ILE A 329 3.54 -11.57 8.09
C ILE A 329 3.66 -10.28 7.29
N LEU A 330 3.00 -10.24 6.13
CA LEU A 330 2.72 -9.03 5.40
C LEU A 330 1.29 -8.59 5.70
N LEU A 331 1.10 -7.33 6.09
CA LEU A 331 -0.21 -6.70 6.23
C LEU A 331 -0.24 -5.45 5.34
N SER A 332 -1.14 -5.41 4.38
CA SER A 332 -1.24 -4.33 3.39
C SER A 332 -2.56 -3.59 3.48
N ALA A 333 -2.47 -2.28 3.35
CA ALA A 333 -3.60 -1.38 3.14
C ALA A 333 -3.98 -1.32 1.67
N LEU A 334 -5.22 -0.94 1.34
CA LEU A 334 -5.65 -0.72 -0.04
C LEU A 334 -5.45 0.72 -0.53
N GLY A 335 -5.26 1.71 0.38
CA GLY A 335 -5.16 3.12 0.01
C GLY A 335 -6.42 3.62 -0.71
N ALA A 336 -6.27 4.30 -1.83
CA ALA A 336 -7.38 4.69 -2.71
C ALA A 336 -8.06 3.49 -3.39
N GLY A 337 -7.48 2.30 -3.28
CA GLY A 337 -8.08 1.05 -3.79
C GLY A 337 -9.36 0.67 -3.06
N GLY A 338 -9.47 1.01 -1.76
CA GLY A 338 -10.68 0.68 -1.01
C GLY A 338 -10.54 0.84 0.51
N HIS A 339 -11.60 0.49 1.19
CA HIS A 339 -11.75 0.58 2.65
C HIS A 339 -11.38 -0.76 3.28
N GLY A 340 -10.13 -1.20 3.15
CA GLY A 340 -9.77 -2.53 3.60
C GLY A 340 -8.29 -2.80 3.73
N TYR A 341 -8.01 -3.92 4.39
CA TYR A 341 -6.68 -4.48 4.59
C TYR A 341 -6.69 -5.96 4.24
N PHE A 342 -5.51 -6.51 3.91
CA PHE A 342 -5.33 -7.95 3.75
C PHE A 342 -3.97 -8.38 4.29
N ALA A 343 -3.88 -9.62 4.74
CA ALA A 343 -2.66 -10.20 5.29
C ALA A 343 -2.26 -11.50 4.61
N LEU A 344 -0.96 -11.68 4.45
CA LEU A 344 -0.34 -12.92 3.96
C LEU A 344 0.70 -13.42 4.96
N ASP A 345 0.79 -14.73 5.12
CA ASP A 345 1.99 -15.39 5.64
C ASP A 345 2.97 -15.57 4.47
N ILE A 346 4.08 -14.87 4.53
CA ILE A 346 5.17 -14.91 3.54
C ILE A 346 6.45 -15.52 4.13
N THR A 347 6.32 -16.34 5.17
CA THR A 347 7.45 -17.04 5.79
C THR A 347 8.23 -17.82 4.75
N ASP A 348 7.53 -18.67 4.00
CA ASP A 348 8.05 -19.24 2.75
C ASP A 348 7.63 -18.36 1.57
N ILE A 349 8.57 -17.60 1.05
CA ILE A 349 8.31 -16.67 -0.05
C ILE A 349 7.88 -17.35 -1.34
N ASN A 350 8.18 -18.63 -1.52
CA ASN A 350 7.76 -19.41 -2.69
C ASN A 350 6.38 -20.06 -2.51
N SER A 351 5.83 -20.01 -1.30
CA SER A 351 4.53 -20.60 -0.95
C SER A 351 3.75 -19.69 0.00
N PRO A 352 3.45 -18.44 -0.42
CA PRO A 352 2.69 -17.50 0.38
C PRO A 352 1.29 -18.04 0.67
N LYS A 353 0.72 -17.67 1.83
CA LYS A 353 -0.62 -18.09 2.23
C LYS A 353 -1.46 -16.87 2.58
N HIS A 354 -2.72 -16.91 2.19
CA HIS A 354 -3.71 -15.96 2.69
C HIS A 354 -3.96 -16.21 4.18
N LEU A 355 -4.01 -15.12 4.97
CA LEU A 355 -4.36 -15.17 6.38
C LEU A 355 -5.75 -14.60 6.62
N PHE A 356 -6.00 -13.40 6.14
CA PHE A 356 -7.31 -12.75 6.21
C PHE A 356 -7.37 -11.56 5.27
N ALA A 357 -8.59 -11.11 4.98
CA ALA A 357 -8.88 -9.81 4.41
C ALA A 357 -10.12 -9.21 5.08
N ILE A 358 -10.14 -7.89 5.20
CA ILE A 358 -11.27 -7.13 5.70
C ILE A 358 -11.64 -6.03 4.71
N GLU A 359 -12.93 -5.73 4.63
CA GLU A 359 -13.48 -4.65 3.83
C GLU A 359 -14.67 -4.03 4.56
N ASN A 360 -14.69 -2.73 4.67
CA ASN A 360 -15.92 -1.99 4.96
C ASN A 360 -16.47 -1.44 3.63
N ASP A 361 -17.71 -1.76 3.31
CA ASP A 361 -18.43 -1.15 2.21
C ASP A 361 -19.45 -0.15 2.80
N PRO A 362 -19.11 1.14 2.89
CA PRO A 362 -19.98 2.12 3.49
C PRO A 362 -21.22 2.44 2.64
N PHE A 363 -21.20 2.11 1.35
CA PHE A 363 -22.35 2.29 0.47
C PHE A 363 -23.39 1.20 0.72
N ASP A 364 -22.97 -0.06 0.73
CA ASP A 364 -23.85 -1.19 1.02
C ASP A 364 -24.08 -1.40 2.53
N LYS A 365 -23.38 -0.65 3.38
CA LYS A 365 -23.43 -0.77 4.86
C LYS A 365 -23.15 -2.21 5.32
N VAL A 366 -22.02 -2.76 4.87
CA VAL A 366 -21.59 -4.11 5.20
C VAL A 366 -20.10 -4.17 5.45
N VAL A 367 -19.70 -4.90 6.49
CA VAL A 367 -18.32 -5.33 6.71
C VAL A 367 -18.18 -6.75 6.19
N ARG A 368 -17.20 -6.97 5.31
CA ARG A 368 -16.85 -8.29 4.77
C ARG A 368 -15.52 -8.72 5.36
N PHE A 369 -15.44 -10.01 5.64
CA PHE A 369 -14.28 -10.63 6.24
C PHE A 369 -13.98 -11.95 5.54
N TRP A 370 -12.72 -12.21 5.20
CA TRP A 370 -12.24 -13.50 4.67
C TRP A 370 -11.19 -14.04 5.62
N ASP A 371 -11.38 -15.28 6.07
CA ASP A 371 -10.45 -15.95 6.99
C ASP A 371 -9.39 -16.77 6.26
N SER A 372 -8.51 -17.42 7.03
CA SER A 372 -7.44 -18.27 6.49
C SER A 372 -7.94 -19.53 5.76
N ASP A 373 -9.18 -19.93 6.02
CA ASP A 373 -9.85 -21.04 5.32
C ASP A 373 -10.56 -20.56 4.04
N GLU A 374 -10.28 -19.31 3.61
CA GLU A 374 -10.87 -18.65 2.44
C GLU A 374 -12.40 -18.43 2.56
N LYS A 375 -12.95 -18.59 3.76
CA LYS A 375 -14.37 -18.42 3.99
C LYS A 375 -14.71 -16.94 4.16
N ARG A 376 -15.70 -16.47 3.39
CA ARG A 376 -16.24 -15.13 3.52
C ARG A 376 -17.37 -15.10 4.54
N THR A 377 -17.29 -14.18 5.51
CA THR A 377 -18.40 -13.76 6.35
C THR A 377 -18.74 -12.30 6.08
N GLN A 378 -19.98 -11.90 6.37
CA GLN A 378 -20.42 -10.51 6.20
C GLN A 378 -21.37 -10.10 7.31
N HIS A 379 -21.22 -8.85 7.76
CA HIS A 379 -21.99 -8.25 8.82
C HIS A 379 -22.65 -6.98 8.32
N ILE A 380 -23.97 -6.98 8.22
CA ILE A 380 -24.76 -5.86 7.69
C ILE A 380 -25.13 -4.94 8.85
N TYR A 381 -24.87 -3.62 8.69
CA TYR A 381 -25.20 -2.60 9.69
C TYR A 381 -26.19 -1.54 9.17
N LYS A 382 -26.99 -1.89 8.16
CA LYS A 382 -28.11 -1.04 7.68
C LYS A 382 -29.14 -0.83 8.79
N ASN A 383 -29.75 0.36 8.79
CA ASN A 383 -30.84 0.72 9.71
C ASN A 383 -30.45 0.63 11.21
N GLY A 384 -29.17 0.84 11.53
CA GLY A 384 -28.68 0.80 12.89
C GLY A 384 -28.52 -0.62 13.47
N ALA A 385 -28.50 -1.64 12.64
CA ALA A 385 -28.18 -3.00 13.08
C ALA A 385 -26.77 -3.05 13.67
N SER A 386 -26.63 -3.67 14.85
CA SER A 386 -25.32 -3.90 15.46
C SER A 386 -24.64 -5.09 14.85
N ILE A 387 -23.31 -5.02 14.73
CA ILE A 387 -22.47 -6.17 14.37
C ILE A 387 -21.61 -6.58 15.55
N PRO A 388 -21.10 -7.82 15.59
CA PRO A 388 -20.22 -8.27 16.66
C PRO A 388 -18.99 -7.37 16.77
N THR A 389 -18.56 -7.06 17.98
CA THR A 389 -17.43 -6.15 18.27
C THR A 389 -16.14 -6.60 17.55
N ALA A 390 -15.90 -7.90 17.45
CA ALA A 390 -14.76 -8.48 16.75
C ALA A 390 -14.71 -8.12 15.25
N TYR A 391 -15.82 -7.75 14.65
CA TYR A 391 -15.93 -7.37 13.23
C TYR A 391 -16.31 -5.90 13.03
N ASP A 392 -16.24 -5.07 14.10
CA ASP A 392 -16.66 -3.68 14.02
C ASP A 392 -15.62 -2.79 13.33
N TYR A 393 -15.57 -2.91 12.02
CA TYR A 393 -14.84 -2.03 11.11
C TYR A 393 -15.75 -1.02 10.39
N GLN A 394 -16.96 -0.75 10.92
CA GLN A 394 -17.95 0.15 10.30
C GLN A 394 -17.40 1.56 10.04
N LYS A 395 -16.45 2.02 10.86
CA LYS A 395 -15.82 3.34 10.71
C LYS A 395 -14.56 3.34 9.84
N LEU A 396 -14.22 2.22 9.21
CA LEU A 396 -13.08 2.16 8.31
C LEU A 396 -13.41 2.89 7.00
N GLY A 397 -12.65 3.95 6.72
CA GLY A 397 -12.65 4.71 5.46
C GLY A 397 -11.61 4.15 4.47
N GLU A 398 -11.24 4.94 3.45
CA GLU A 398 -10.15 4.57 2.56
C GLU A 398 -8.87 4.30 3.36
N ALA A 399 -8.28 3.13 3.13
CA ALA A 399 -7.24 2.59 4.00
C ALA A 399 -5.85 3.16 3.66
N TRP A 400 -5.65 4.46 3.94
CA TRP A 400 -4.39 5.15 3.68
C TRP A 400 -3.33 4.95 4.76
N SER A 401 -3.76 4.76 6.02
CA SER A 401 -2.85 4.61 7.15
C SER A 401 -2.09 3.28 7.06
N THR A 402 -0.76 3.35 6.91
CA THR A 402 0.11 2.17 6.91
C THR A 402 0.04 1.48 8.28
N PRO A 403 -0.33 0.18 8.35
CA PRO A 403 -0.48 -0.51 9.62
C PRO A 403 0.88 -0.66 10.32
N ARG A 404 0.91 -0.43 11.64
CA ARG A 404 2.09 -0.63 12.48
C ARG A 404 1.91 -1.91 13.30
N ILE A 405 2.72 -2.92 13.03
CA ILE A 405 2.69 -4.20 13.77
C ILE A 405 3.53 -4.05 15.03
N ILE A 406 2.91 -4.22 16.18
CA ILE A 406 3.52 -4.10 17.50
C ILE A 406 3.09 -5.24 18.42
N ARG A 407 3.87 -5.47 19.46
CA ARG A 407 3.52 -6.35 20.56
C ARG A 407 3.02 -5.51 21.73
N ILE A 408 1.84 -5.82 22.23
CA ILE A 408 1.28 -5.21 23.45
C ILE A 408 1.20 -6.25 24.56
N LYS A 409 0.98 -5.81 25.78
CA LYS A 409 0.72 -6.69 26.92
C LYS A 409 -0.69 -6.45 27.45
N ASP A 410 -1.63 -7.24 26.95
CA ASP A 410 -3.03 -7.12 27.34
C ASP A 410 -3.37 -8.19 28.40
N ASN A 411 -3.94 -7.75 29.53
CA ASN A 411 -4.24 -8.62 30.68
C ASN A 411 -3.05 -9.50 31.10
N GLY A 412 -1.83 -8.96 31.05
CA GLY A 412 -0.60 -9.63 31.43
C GLY A 412 -0.03 -10.61 30.39
N LYS A 413 -0.70 -10.79 29.23
CA LYS A 413 -0.25 -11.67 28.15
C LYS A 413 0.27 -10.83 26.98
N ASP A 414 1.36 -11.29 26.38
CA ASP A 414 1.85 -10.72 25.14
C ASP A 414 0.86 -11.01 24.00
N LYS A 415 0.64 -10.02 23.14
CA LYS A 415 -0.25 -10.09 21.98
C LYS A 415 0.30 -9.26 20.82
N TRP A 416 0.32 -9.86 19.62
CA TRP A 416 0.67 -9.15 18.40
C TRP A 416 -0.55 -8.50 17.77
N VAL A 417 -0.46 -7.20 17.58
CA VAL A 417 -1.54 -6.38 16.99
C VAL A 417 -1.01 -5.49 15.90
N ALA A 418 -1.90 -5.08 14.99
CA ALA A 418 -1.64 -3.98 14.08
C ALA A 418 -2.44 -2.77 14.50
N VAL A 419 -1.81 -1.58 14.44
CA VAL A 419 -2.44 -0.30 14.80
C VAL A 419 -2.42 0.61 13.57
N PHE A 420 -3.57 1.21 13.25
CA PHE A 420 -3.73 2.10 12.10
C PHE A 420 -4.88 3.08 12.31
N GLY A 421 -4.80 4.22 11.63
CA GLY A 421 -5.89 5.20 11.59
C GLY A 421 -7.08 4.69 10.78
N GLY A 422 -8.25 5.23 11.07
CA GLY A 422 -9.51 4.84 10.41
C GLY A 422 -9.57 5.15 8.91
N GLY A 423 -8.57 5.86 8.36
CA GLY A 423 -8.48 6.14 6.95
C GLY A 423 -9.16 7.46 6.55
N TYR A 424 -9.29 7.68 5.24
CA TYR A 424 -9.86 8.90 4.69
C TYR A 424 -11.36 8.76 4.47
N ASN A 425 -12.07 9.82 4.79
CA ASN A 425 -13.47 9.98 4.42
C ASN A 425 -13.67 11.32 3.70
N GLY A 426 -14.08 11.24 2.45
CA GLY A 426 -14.40 12.42 1.62
C GLY A 426 -15.79 13.01 1.87
N SER A 427 -16.63 12.37 2.71
CA SER A 427 -17.99 12.82 3.01
C SER A 427 -18.04 13.58 4.32
N VAL A 428 -18.70 14.75 4.32
CA VAL A 428 -18.96 15.56 5.53
C VAL A 428 -20.08 15.02 6.41
N ASN A 429 -20.83 14.01 5.97
CA ASN A 429 -22.03 13.53 6.66
C ASN A 429 -21.89 12.18 7.36
N ASP A 430 -20.79 11.48 7.15
CA ASP A 430 -20.54 10.15 7.72
C ASP A 430 -19.22 10.16 8.51
N ASN A 431 -19.25 9.72 9.77
CA ASN A 431 -18.07 9.68 10.65
C ASN A 431 -17.15 8.48 10.38
N TYR A 432 -16.89 8.16 9.11
CA TYR A 432 -15.85 7.20 8.77
C TYR A 432 -14.46 7.80 9.01
N GLY A 433 -13.53 6.96 9.41
CA GLY A 433 -12.15 7.37 9.60
C GLY A 433 -11.82 8.00 10.96
N SER A 434 -12.81 8.42 11.76
CA SER A 434 -12.63 9.08 13.07
C SER A 434 -12.29 8.08 14.18
N VAL A 435 -11.32 7.21 13.95
CA VAL A 435 -11.02 6.07 14.83
C VAL A 435 -9.57 5.63 14.66
N VAL A 436 -9.01 5.05 15.72
CA VAL A 436 -7.81 4.23 15.64
C VAL A 436 -8.19 2.78 15.91
N PHE A 437 -7.85 1.89 14.99
CA PHE A 437 -8.05 0.46 15.14
C PHE A 437 -6.81 -0.20 15.75
N VAL A 438 -7.08 -1.14 16.66
CA VAL A 438 -6.11 -2.14 17.14
C VAL A 438 -6.63 -3.50 16.67
N MET A 439 -5.98 -4.05 15.65
CA MET A 439 -6.35 -5.31 15.00
C MET A 439 -5.59 -6.47 15.64
N ASP A 440 -6.26 -7.56 15.97
CA ASP A 440 -5.65 -8.78 16.51
C ASP A 440 -5.09 -9.64 15.36
N LEU A 441 -3.79 -9.73 15.26
CA LEU A 441 -3.14 -10.52 14.20
C LEU A 441 -3.10 -12.02 14.51
N GLU A 442 -3.16 -12.38 15.79
CA GLU A 442 -3.14 -13.77 16.24
C GLU A 442 -4.49 -14.47 16.01
N ASN A 443 -5.57 -13.70 15.95
CA ASN A 443 -6.92 -14.18 15.71
C ASN A 443 -7.47 -13.72 14.34
N GLY A 444 -6.63 -13.72 13.31
CA GLY A 444 -7.05 -13.56 11.93
C GLY A 444 -7.56 -12.17 11.58
N GLY A 445 -7.08 -11.10 12.23
CA GLY A 445 -7.39 -9.73 11.85
C GLY A 445 -8.71 -9.18 12.41
N ILE A 446 -9.30 -9.81 13.43
CA ILE A 446 -10.47 -9.24 14.11
C ILE A 446 -10.12 -7.95 14.85
N ALA A 447 -11.12 -7.09 15.09
CA ALA A 447 -10.95 -5.85 15.85
C ALA A 447 -10.75 -6.19 17.34
N HIS A 448 -9.51 -6.05 17.83
CA HIS A 448 -9.21 -6.17 19.24
C HIS A 448 -9.76 -4.98 20.03
N LYS A 449 -9.53 -3.77 19.48
CA LYS A 449 -10.08 -2.53 20.04
C LYS A 449 -10.34 -1.51 18.93
N LYS A 450 -11.46 -0.85 19.02
CA LYS A 450 -11.78 0.37 18.28
C LYS A 450 -11.72 1.54 19.24
N ILE A 451 -10.88 2.54 18.96
CA ILE A 451 -10.68 3.72 19.79
C ILE A 451 -11.26 4.91 19.02
N ASP A 452 -12.45 5.31 19.38
CA ASP A 452 -13.11 6.47 18.77
C ASP A 452 -12.34 7.75 19.14
N ILE A 453 -12.11 8.61 18.17
CA ILE A 453 -11.50 9.93 18.38
C ILE A 453 -12.61 10.97 18.43
N GLU A 454 -12.62 11.71 19.54
CA GLU A 454 -13.64 12.70 19.81
C GLU A 454 -13.65 13.80 18.74
N ASP A 455 -14.85 14.09 18.21
CA ASP A 455 -15.13 15.24 17.37
C ASP A 455 -15.29 16.47 18.25
N THR A 456 -14.67 17.59 17.89
CA THR A 456 -14.82 18.85 18.66
C THR A 456 -16.13 19.57 18.36
N SER A 457 -16.84 19.17 17.30
CA SER A 457 -18.05 19.82 16.80
C SER A 457 -17.88 21.32 16.45
N ALA A 458 -16.65 21.81 16.39
CA ALA A 458 -16.32 23.20 16.06
C ALA A 458 -16.32 23.45 14.55
N SER A 459 -16.23 22.40 13.76
CA SER A 459 -16.24 22.44 12.30
C SER A 459 -17.14 21.33 11.74
N ASN A 460 -17.49 21.42 10.46
CA ASN A 460 -18.16 20.35 9.71
C ASN A 460 -17.16 19.39 9.04
N ILE A 461 -15.87 19.48 9.40
CA ILE A 461 -14.82 18.61 8.91
C ILE A 461 -14.88 17.28 9.69
N VAL A 462 -14.94 16.17 8.99
CA VAL A 462 -14.82 14.87 9.63
C VAL A 462 -13.38 14.68 10.12
N ASN A 463 -13.22 14.39 11.41
CA ASN A 463 -11.91 14.18 12.05
C ASN A 463 -11.30 12.81 11.73
N SER A 464 -11.35 12.42 10.46
CA SER A 464 -10.78 11.16 9.98
C SER A 464 -9.23 11.17 10.05
N ILE A 465 -8.65 9.98 10.15
CA ILE A 465 -7.21 9.76 10.33
C ILE A 465 -6.65 9.00 9.13
N PRO A 466 -6.35 9.69 8.02
CA PRO A 466 -5.76 9.06 6.84
C PRO A 466 -4.25 8.85 7.00
N SER A 467 -3.58 9.61 7.85
CA SER A 467 -2.14 9.57 8.01
C SER A 467 -1.65 8.31 8.73
N ASP A 468 -0.39 7.98 8.53
CA ASP A 468 0.31 7.02 9.35
C ASP A 468 0.36 7.48 10.82
N LEU A 469 0.39 6.53 11.74
CA LEU A 469 0.53 6.79 13.15
C LEU A 469 2.02 6.88 13.56
N ALA A 470 2.35 7.80 14.45
CA ALA A 470 3.64 7.74 15.15
C ALA A 470 3.51 6.76 16.32
N VAL A 471 4.38 5.75 16.33
CA VAL A 471 4.34 4.66 17.32
C VAL A 471 5.70 4.54 17.98
N ILE A 472 5.75 4.66 19.31
CA ILE A 472 6.95 4.57 20.11
C ILE A 472 6.85 3.34 21.00
N THR A 473 7.68 2.34 20.69
CA THR A 473 7.87 1.12 21.49
C THR A 473 9.16 1.22 22.30
N ALA A 474 9.42 0.24 23.15
CA ALA A 474 10.67 0.14 23.90
C ALA A 474 11.91 -0.03 22.99
N ASP A 475 11.74 -0.53 21.77
CA ASP A 475 12.84 -0.62 20.80
C ASP A 475 13.30 0.75 20.30
N GLY A 476 12.40 1.73 20.28
CA GLY A 476 12.67 3.09 19.80
C GLY A 476 13.31 4.01 20.83
N THR A 477 13.45 3.58 22.10
CA THR A 477 14.01 4.41 23.16
C THR A 477 14.52 3.58 24.33
N GLU A 478 15.70 3.96 24.87
CA GLU A 478 16.26 3.31 26.07
C GLU A 478 15.50 3.68 27.36
N LYS A 479 14.66 4.72 27.32
CA LYS A 479 13.92 5.22 28.49
C LYS A 479 12.54 4.59 28.65
N ALA A 480 12.07 3.79 27.70
CA ALA A 480 10.77 3.13 27.81
C ALA A 480 10.78 2.09 28.94
N ASN A 481 10.01 2.36 29.97
CA ASN A 481 9.77 1.41 31.08
C ASN A 481 8.37 0.80 30.96
N TYR A 482 8.00 0.36 29.74
CA TYR A 482 6.69 -0.22 29.47
C TYR A 482 6.77 -1.26 28.36
N ASN A 483 5.88 -2.23 28.38
CA ASN A 483 5.56 -3.06 27.22
C ASN A 483 4.48 -2.39 26.39
N GLY A 484 4.47 -2.62 25.07
CA GLY A 484 3.51 -2.00 24.16
C GLY A 484 4.03 -0.71 23.55
N ALA A 485 3.14 0.24 23.30
CA ALA A 485 3.47 1.47 22.58
C ALA A 485 2.71 2.69 23.06
N MET A 486 3.34 3.86 22.95
CA MET A 486 2.66 5.15 22.86
C MET A 486 2.38 5.46 21.40
N VAL A 487 1.13 5.78 21.09
CA VAL A 487 0.67 6.06 19.73
C VAL A 487 0.20 7.49 19.63
N TYR A 488 0.53 8.16 18.53
CA TYR A 488 0.10 9.52 18.24
C TYR A 488 -0.56 9.54 16.87
N ALA A 489 -1.80 10.01 16.85
CA ALA A 489 -2.62 10.14 15.65
C ALA A 489 -2.88 11.62 15.36
N ALA A 490 -2.77 12.02 14.11
CA ALA A 490 -3.22 13.32 13.64
C ALA A 490 -4.47 13.15 12.77
N ASP A 491 -5.42 14.06 12.88
CA ASP A 491 -6.67 14.00 12.16
C ASP A 491 -6.93 15.22 11.26
N LEU A 492 -7.94 15.11 10.40
CA LEU A 492 -8.28 16.19 9.46
C LEU A 492 -8.95 17.39 10.15
N GLU A 493 -9.36 17.28 11.39
CA GLU A 493 -9.83 18.42 12.19
C GLU A 493 -8.66 19.21 12.83
N GLY A 494 -7.42 18.78 12.58
CA GLY A 494 -6.22 19.45 13.05
C GLY A 494 -5.83 19.13 14.49
N LYS A 495 -6.25 17.97 14.99
CA LYS A 495 -5.89 17.51 16.34
C LYS A 495 -4.76 16.50 16.28
N VAL A 496 -3.96 16.47 17.34
CA VAL A 496 -3.01 15.39 17.63
C VAL A 496 -3.45 14.72 18.92
N THR A 497 -3.78 13.44 18.82
CA THR A 497 -4.27 12.62 19.93
C THR A 497 -3.23 11.56 20.30
N LYS A 498 -2.87 11.52 21.59
CA LYS A 498 -2.06 10.45 22.17
C LYS A 498 -2.97 9.30 22.59
N ILE A 499 -2.59 8.08 22.28
CA ILE A 499 -3.27 6.85 22.66
C ILE A 499 -2.27 5.96 23.43
N ASN A 500 -2.68 5.49 24.58
CA ASN A 500 -1.89 4.61 25.42
C ASN A 500 -2.17 3.14 25.09
N LEU A 501 -1.20 2.46 24.48
CA LEU A 501 -1.21 1.00 24.27
C LEU A 501 -0.14 0.31 25.12
N THR A 502 0.24 0.90 26.26
CA THR A 502 1.23 0.34 27.18
C THR A 502 0.56 -0.36 28.36
N ASP A 503 1.31 -1.20 29.04
CA ASP A 503 0.95 -1.83 30.32
C ASP A 503 1.03 -0.87 31.53
N GLN A 504 1.29 0.43 31.29
CA GLN A 504 1.35 1.47 32.33
C GLN A 504 0.15 2.41 32.23
N GLY A 505 -0.54 2.65 33.34
CA GLY A 505 -1.74 3.48 33.39
C GLY A 505 -2.96 2.81 32.72
N ASN A 506 -3.83 3.62 32.15
CA ASN A 506 -5.07 3.13 31.51
C ASN A 506 -4.81 2.77 30.04
N MET A 507 -4.71 1.48 29.73
CA MET A 507 -4.60 1.02 28.35
C MET A 507 -5.83 1.45 27.53
N TYR A 508 -5.60 1.80 26.27
CA TYR A 508 -6.58 2.32 25.30
C TYR A 508 -7.13 3.73 25.60
N GLN A 509 -6.61 4.41 26.61
CA GLN A 509 -6.99 5.79 26.86
C GLN A 509 -6.43 6.70 25.76
N SER A 510 -7.31 7.56 25.22
CA SER A 510 -6.95 8.66 24.32
C SER A 510 -6.91 9.99 25.06
N THR A 511 -6.03 10.89 24.62
CA THR A 511 -5.90 12.25 25.17
C THR A 511 -5.49 13.20 24.05
N THR A 512 -6.28 14.22 23.79
CA THR A 512 -5.91 15.26 22.82
C THR A 512 -4.77 16.11 23.40
N LEU A 513 -3.64 16.15 22.71
CA LEU A 513 -2.45 16.92 23.08
C LEU A 513 -2.40 18.29 22.43
N PHE A 514 -2.93 18.39 21.21
CA PHE A 514 -2.96 19.60 20.41
C PHE A 514 -4.26 19.67 19.63
N ASN A 515 -4.81 20.87 19.55
CA ASN A 515 -5.97 21.19 18.73
C ASN A 515 -5.69 22.49 17.99
N ALA A 516 -5.73 22.46 16.66
CA ALA A 516 -5.51 23.63 15.82
C ALA A 516 -6.72 24.57 15.77
N GLU A 517 -7.82 24.23 16.46
CA GLU A 517 -9.06 25.03 16.54
C GLU A 517 -9.64 25.30 15.13
N SER A 518 -9.80 24.25 14.34
CA SER A 518 -10.44 24.34 13.02
C SER A 518 -11.89 24.81 13.14
N THR A 519 -12.32 25.64 12.19
CA THR A 519 -13.69 26.09 12.03
C THR A 519 -14.18 25.81 10.61
N ASN A 520 -15.47 26.03 10.33
CA ASN A 520 -16.02 25.87 8.98
C ASN A 520 -15.35 26.80 7.95
N GLU A 521 -14.89 27.99 8.38
CA GLU A 521 -14.24 28.97 7.54
C GLU A 521 -12.72 28.81 7.48
N ASN A 522 -12.14 28.04 8.41
CA ASN A 522 -10.70 27.92 8.59
C ASN A 522 -10.32 26.47 8.90
N GLY A 523 -10.40 25.60 7.89
CA GLY A 523 -9.95 24.22 8.00
C GLY A 523 -8.42 24.13 8.17
N ARG A 524 -7.96 23.33 9.14
CA ARG A 524 -6.54 23.13 9.46
C ARG A 524 -6.22 21.64 9.45
N TYR A 525 -6.29 21.05 8.26
CA TYR A 525 -6.11 19.62 8.05
C TYR A 525 -4.68 19.17 8.35
N ILE A 526 -4.54 18.03 9.04
CA ILE A 526 -3.25 17.35 9.19
C ILE A 526 -3.30 16.03 8.43
N PHE A 527 -2.58 15.96 7.33
CA PHE A 527 -2.46 14.77 6.47
C PHE A 527 -1.18 13.97 6.74
N SER A 528 -0.26 14.52 7.52
CA SER A 528 1.05 13.92 7.76
C SER A 528 1.10 13.24 9.12
N LYS A 529 1.86 12.16 9.20
CA LYS A 529 2.22 11.52 10.47
C LYS A 529 2.88 12.53 11.41
N PRO A 530 2.46 12.63 12.69
CA PRO A 530 3.16 13.44 13.66
C PRO A 530 4.54 12.85 13.95
N GLU A 531 5.55 13.72 14.12
CA GLU A 531 6.88 13.30 14.56
C GLU A 531 6.98 13.42 16.08
N ALA A 532 7.44 12.35 16.72
CA ALA A 532 7.65 12.30 18.16
C ALA A 532 9.13 12.05 18.47
N THR A 533 9.71 12.91 19.30
CA THR A 533 11.09 12.77 19.77
C THR A 533 11.14 12.70 21.30
N ILE A 534 12.01 11.85 21.82
CA ILE A 534 12.29 11.78 23.25
C ILE A 534 13.63 12.49 23.47
N ARG A 535 13.61 13.58 24.24
CA ARG A 535 14.82 14.29 24.62
C ARG A 535 15.31 13.79 25.99
N ASP A 536 16.62 13.72 26.14
CA ASP A 536 17.23 13.58 27.42
C ASP A 536 17.06 14.89 28.20
N SER A 537 16.42 14.84 29.37
CA SER A 537 16.28 15.96 30.30
C SER A 537 17.48 15.99 31.24
#